data_4c0c91c64084bb1ddd00e6dc234d9043
#
_entry.id   4c0c91c64084bb1ddd00e6dc234d9043
#
_cell.length_a   1.000
_cell.length_b   1.000
_cell.length_c   1.000
_cell.angle_alpha   90.00
_cell.angle_beta   90.00
_cell.angle_gamma   90.00
#
_symmetry.space_group_name_H-M   'P 1'
#
loop_
_entity.id
_entity.type
_entity.pdbx_description
1 polymer ?
#
loop_
_entity_poly.entity_id
_entity_poly.type
_entity_poly.pdbx_seq_one_letter_code
_entity_poly.pdbx_strand_id
1 'polypeptide(L)'
;MESSPYLQIEAELSELEQVLQKSIHSDVELATEVSAYIVNSGGKRIRPTLTVLLAKTLNYQGQELINLATAIELLHTATLIHDDVVDQSEIRRGQMSIHNKWDNAHGVLVGDFVYSKAFQLMASLSNKEIIQTLADSTNRISEGEVLQLNFLESSAFEESMYFEIIGRKTAELFKAATVTAAILAGVDERTINTA
;
A
#
# COMPACT_ATOMS: atom_id res chain seq x y z
N MET A 1 5.21 32.10 7.52
CA MET A 1 4.41 30.88 7.81
C MET A 1 4.86 29.83 6.80
N GLU A 2 5.58 28.82 7.24
CA GLU A 2 5.89 27.69 6.35
C GLU A 2 4.57 27.04 5.97
N SER A 3 4.31 26.92 4.67
CA SER A 3 3.15 26.20 4.15
C SER A 3 3.27 24.73 4.55
N SER A 4 2.17 24.14 5.01
CA SER A 4 2.15 22.70 5.33
C SER A 4 2.71 21.90 4.15
N PRO A 5 3.56 20.87 4.37
CA PRO A 5 4.06 20.00 3.30
C PRO A 5 2.96 19.44 2.39
N TYR A 6 1.78 19.21 2.95
CA TYR A 6 0.60 18.77 2.19
C TYR A 6 0.15 19.78 1.11
N LEU A 7 0.25 21.08 1.37
CA LEU A 7 -0.10 22.12 0.40
C LEU A 7 0.88 22.16 -0.80
N GLN A 8 2.09 21.63 -0.62
CA GLN A 8 3.10 21.61 -1.69
C GLN A 8 2.89 20.46 -2.68
N ILE A 9 2.09 19.45 -2.33
CA ILE A 9 1.82 18.25 -3.13
C ILE A 9 0.32 18.00 -3.35
N GLU A 10 -0.52 19.00 -3.16
CA GLU A 10 -1.98 18.88 -3.27
C GLU A 10 -2.39 18.43 -4.68
N ALA A 11 -1.72 18.93 -5.72
CA ALA A 11 -1.96 18.54 -7.10
C ALA A 11 -1.66 17.05 -7.33
N GLU A 12 -0.52 16.56 -6.83
CA GLU A 12 -0.11 15.16 -6.94
C GLU A 12 -1.06 14.23 -6.15
N LEU A 13 -1.51 14.65 -4.97
CA LEU A 13 -2.49 13.88 -4.21
C LEU A 13 -3.86 13.83 -4.89
N SER A 14 -4.27 14.91 -5.53
CA SER A 14 -5.50 14.92 -6.35
C SER A 14 -5.39 14.00 -7.56
N GLU A 15 -4.27 14.01 -8.26
CA GLU A 15 -4.00 13.10 -9.38
C GLU A 15 -3.94 11.65 -8.92
N LEU A 16 -3.31 11.37 -7.78
CA LEU A 16 -3.27 10.05 -7.17
C LEU A 16 -4.68 9.50 -6.93
N GLU A 17 -5.60 10.28 -6.37
CA GLU A 17 -6.98 9.83 -6.14
C GLU A 17 -7.69 9.52 -7.47
N GLN A 18 -7.45 10.29 -8.53
CA GLN A 18 -8.00 10.00 -9.85
C GLN A 18 -7.45 8.69 -10.44
N VAL A 19 -6.12 8.48 -10.35
CA VAL A 19 -5.48 7.24 -10.83
C VAL A 19 -5.94 6.05 -9.99
N LEU A 20 -6.08 6.21 -8.67
CA LEU A 20 -6.57 5.18 -7.77
C LEU A 20 -7.98 4.73 -8.16
N GLN A 21 -8.91 5.68 -8.37
CA GLN A 21 -10.29 5.38 -8.81
C GLN A 21 -10.31 4.68 -10.18
N LYS A 22 -9.51 5.16 -11.12
CA LYS A 22 -9.41 4.54 -12.44
C LYS A 22 -8.86 3.13 -12.39
N SER A 23 -7.89 2.89 -11.52
CA SER A 23 -7.20 1.59 -11.41
C SER A 23 -8.10 0.47 -10.92
N ILE A 24 -9.08 0.75 -10.06
CA ILE A 24 -10.00 -0.25 -9.53
C ILE A 24 -11.19 -0.56 -10.46
N HIS A 25 -11.25 0.08 -11.61
CA HIS A 25 -12.30 -0.20 -12.59
C HIS A 25 -12.11 -1.57 -13.27
N SER A 26 -13.23 -2.28 -13.50
CA SER A 26 -13.31 -3.60 -14.12
C SER A 26 -14.57 -3.74 -14.96
N ASP A 27 -14.52 -4.58 -15.98
CA ASP A 27 -15.71 -5.01 -16.74
C ASP A 27 -16.65 -5.89 -15.89
N VAL A 28 -16.16 -6.40 -14.76
CA VAL A 28 -16.96 -7.08 -13.74
C VAL A 28 -17.46 -6.03 -12.75
N GLU A 29 -18.72 -5.63 -12.88
CA GLU A 29 -19.33 -4.55 -12.10
C GLU A 29 -19.15 -4.73 -10.58
N LEU A 30 -19.35 -5.95 -10.06
CA LEU A 30 -19.21 -6.27 -8.65
C LEU A 30 -17.76 -6.05 -8.15
N ALA A 31 -16.74 -6.36 -8.97
CA ALA A 31 -15.34 -6.12 -8.60
C ALA A 31 -15.07 -4.61 -8.44
N THR A 32 -15.64 -3.79 -9.33
CA THR A 32 -15.55 -2.33 -9.23
C THR A 32 -16.31 -1.81 -8.00
N GLU A 33 -17.54 -2.27 -7.77
CA GLU A 33 -18.38 -1.84 -6.65
C GLU A 33 -17.69 -2.10 -5.30
N VAL A 34 -17.23 -3.33 -5.08
CA VAL A 34 -16.63 -3.74 -3.80
C VAL A 34 -15.27 -3.06 -3.59
N SER A 35 -14.45 -2.93 -4.65
CA SER A 35 -13.18 -2.20 -4.56
C SER A 35 -13.38 -0.72 -4.28
N ALA A 36 -14.36 -0.08 -4.95
CA ALA A 36 -14.70 1.31 -4.72
C ALA A 36 -15.20 1.56 -3.28
N TYR A 37 -15.92 0.61 -2.71
CA TYR A 37 -16.40 0.72 -1.34
C TYR A 37 -15.24 0.92 -0.33
N ILE A 38 -14.19 0.13 -0.42
CA ILE A 38 -13.03 0.25 0.49
C ILE A 38 -12.15 1.48 0.15
N VAL A 39 -11.92 1.75 -1.13
CA VAL A 39 -11.11 2.91 -1.55
C VAL A 39 -11.77 4.21 -1.12
N ASN A 40 -13.10 4.33 -1.28
CA ASN A 40 -13.88 5.51 -0.91
C ASN A 40 -14.12 5.63 0.61
N SER A 41 -13.84 4.59 1.40
CA SER A 41 -13.90 4.70 2.87
C SER A 41 -12.88 5.71 3.43
N GLY A 42 -12.07 6.28 2.57
CA GLY A 42 -11.06 7.28 2.91
C GLY A 42 -9.78 6.66 3.46
N GLY A 43 -8.95 7.52 4.04
CA GLY A 43 -7.67 7.17 4.62
C GLY A 43 -6.74 8.38 4.62
N LYS A 44 -5.71 8.33 5.47
CA LYS A 44 -4.74 9.43 5.57
C LYS A 44 -3.75 9.47 4.42
N ARG A 45 -3.74 8.47 3.53
CA ARG A 45 -2.81 8.36 2.38
C ARG A 45 -1.34 8.59 2.76
N ILE A 46 -0.93 8.14 3.96
CA ILE A 46 0.41 8.48 4.49
C ILE A 46 1.52 7.90 3.61
N ARG A 47 1.40 6.63 3.17
CA ARG A 47 2.44 5.97 2.37
C ARG A 47 2.63 6.65 1.00
N PRO A 48 1.58 6.84 0.19
CA PRO A 48 1.74 7.57 -1.07
C PRO A 48 2.17 9.03 -0.86
N THR A 49 1.73 9.70 0.22
CA THR A 49 2.20 11.05 0.58
C THR A 49 3.71 11.07 0.82
N LEU A 50 4.25 10.09 1.56
CA LEU A 50 5.69 9.98 1.78
C LEU A 50 6.45 9.74 0.47
N THR A 51 5.94 8.85 -0.41
CA THR A 51 6.51 8.60 -1.73
C THR A 51 6.61 9.90 -2.54
N VAL A 52 5.52 10.67 -2.60
CA VAL A 52 5.46 11.91 -3.35
C VAL A 52 6.38 12.98 -2.74
N LEU A 53 6.33 13.18 -1.43
CA LEU A 53 7.17 14.17 -0.73
C LEU A 53 8.66 13.88 -0.92
N LEU A 54 9.06 12.63 -0.75
CA LEU A 54 10.47 12.26 -0.89
C LEU A 54 10.96 12.43 -2.34
N ALA A 55 10.22 11.92 -3.31
CA ALA A 55 10.57 12.08 -4.72
C ALA A 55 10.68 13.56 -5.13
N LYS A 56 9.75 14.41 -4.68
CA LYS A 56 9.81 15.86 -4.92
C LYS A 56 10.99 16.53 -4.23
N THR A 57 11.30 16.14 -3.00
CA THR A 57 12.47 16.62 -2.26
C THR A 57 13.77 16.26 -2.97
N LEU A 58 13.80 15.12 -3.63
CA LEU A 58 14.91 14.65 -4.47
C LEU A 58 14.84 15.19 -5.93
N ASN A 59 13.99 16.20 -6.18
CA ASN A 59 13.80 16.88 -7.46
C ASN A 59 13.32 15.98 -8.61
N TYR A 60 12.63 14.88 -8.35
CA TYR A 60 12.02 14.08 -9.40
C TYR A 60 10.90 14.84 -10.13
N GLN A 61 10.90 14.79 -11.46
CA GLN A 61 9.95 15.50 -12.33
C GLN A 61 9.26 14.54 -13.34
N GLY A 62 9.49 13.24 -13.22
CA GLY A 62 8.95 12.25 -14.16
C GLY A 62 7.48 11.91 -13.90
N GLN A 63 6.87 11.24 -14.89
CA GLN A 63 5.44 10.90 -14.88
C GLN A 63 5.11 9.61 -14.11
N GLU A 64 6.10 8.80 -13.73
CA GLU A 64 5.87 7.52 -13.08
C GLU A 64 5.56 7.65 -11.57
N LEU A 65 5.75 8.84 -10.97
CA LEU A 65 5.58 9.08 -9.54
C LEU A 65 4.17 8.73 -9.05
N ILE A 66 3.15 9.16 -9.78
CA ILE A 66 1.76 8.91 -9.37
C ILE A 66 1.41 7.43 -9.51
N ASN A 67 1.89 6.76 -10.55
CA ASN A 67 1.70 5.31 -10.69
C ASN A 67 2.38 4.54 -9.57
N LEU A 68 3.61 4.92 -9.18
CA LEU A 68 4.31 4.32 -8.04
C LEU A 68 3.54 4.53 -6.74
N ALA A 69 3.17 5.77 -6.43
CA ALA A 69 2.42 6.11 -5.22
C ALA A 69 1.06 5.39 -5.16
N THR A 70 0.37 5.29 -6.30
CA THR A 70 -0.90 4.55 -6.42
C THR A 70 -0.70 3.05 -6.22
N ALA A 71 0.34 2.46 -6.80
CA ALA A 71 0.65 1.04 -6.59
C ALA A 71 0.86 0.71 -5.10
N ILE A 72 1.60 1.56 -4.38
CA ILE A 72 1.83 1.43 -2.94
C ILE A 72 0.52 1.51 -2.15
N GLU A 73 -0.38 2.43 -2.48
CA GLU A 73 -1.67 2.55 -1.79
C GLU A 73 -2.60 1.37 -2.12
N LEU A 74 -2.56 0.84 -3.35
CA LEU A 74 -3.32 -0.37 -3.71
C LEU A 74 -2.78 -1.61 -2.99
N LEU A 75 -1.45 -1.79 -2.89
CA LEU A 75 -0.86 -2.84 -2.07
C LEU A 75 -1.35 -2.76 -0.63
N HIS A 76 -1.29 -1.56 -0.03
CA HIS A 76 -1.81 -1.36 1.31
C HIS A 76 -3.31 -1.65 1.43
N THR A 77 -4.11 -1.23 0.45
CA THR A 77 -5.57 -1.48 0.46
C THR A 77 -5.87 -2.97 0.37
N ALA A 78 -5.16 -3.71 -0.48
CA ALA A 78 -5.30 -5.16 -0.60
C ALA A 78 -4.96 -5.88 0.73
N THR A 79 -3.87 -5.49 1.39
CA THR A 79 -3.53 -6.07 2.71
C THR A 79 -4.61 -5.80 3.74
N LEU A 80 -5.18 -4.58 3.77
CA LEU A 80 -6.28 -4.27 4.69
C LEU A 80 -7.53 -5.12 4.46
N ILE A 81 -7.86 -5.42 3.18
CA ILE A 81 -9.00 -6.28 2.84
C ILE A 81 -8.78 -7.70 3.34
N HIS A 82 -7.58 -8.25 3.12
CA HIS A 82 -7.22 -9.59 3.57
C HIS A 82 -7.14 -9.67 5.10
N ASP A 83 -6.54 -8.68 5.74
CA ASP A 83 -6.46 -8.59 7.21
C ASP A 83 -7.86 -8.62 7.84
N ASP A 84 -8.82 -7.87 7.29
CA ASP A 84 -10.19 -7.86 7.81
C ASP A 84 -10.83 -9.25 7.79
N VAL A 85 -10.54 -10.06 6.76
CA VAL A 85 -11.02 -11.45 6.68
C VAL A 85 -10.32 -12.34 7.70
N VAL A 86 -8.99 -12.22 7.82
CA VAL A 86 -8.19 -13.04 8.74
C VAL A 86 -8.52 -12.71 10.20
N ASP A 87 -8.58 -11.41 10.52
CA ASP A 87 -8.83 -10.90 11.87
C ASP A 87 -10.33 -10.91 12.24
N GLN A 88 -11.24 -11.29 11.31
CA GLN A 88 -12.70 -11.22 11.46
C GLN A 88 -13.16 -9.83 11.92
N SER A 89 -12.56 -8.78 11.40
CA SER A 89 -12.82 -7.39 11.77
C SER A 89 -14.17 -6.94 11.23
N GLU A 90 -15.12 -6.60 12.09
CA GLU A 90 -16.46 -6.19 11.66
C GLU A 90 -16.48 -4.81 11.00
N ILE A 91 -15.60 -3.90 11.43
CA ILE A 91 -15.59 -2.48 11.03
C ILE A 91 -14.20 -2.06 10.55
N ARG A 92 -14.16 -1.36 9.41
CA ARG A 92 -12.97 -0.72 8.86
C ARG A 92 -13.27 0.77 8.55
N ARG A 93 -12.49 1.68 9.12
CA ARG A 93 -12.64 3.14 8.89
C ARG A 93 -14.07 3.67 9.13
N GLY A 94 -14.75 3.13 10.15
CA GLY A 94 -16.12 3.53 10.51
C GLY A 94 -17.23 2.93 9.63
N GLN A 95 -16.91 2.05 8.70
CA GLN A 95 -17.85 1.30 7.87
C GLN A 95 -17.69 -0.20 8.09
N MET A 96 -18.69 -1.00 7.73
CA MET A 96 -18.56 -2.46 7.75
C MET A 96 -17.39 -2.89 6.87
N SER A 97 -16.60 -3.87 7.33
CA SER A 97 -15.58 -4.52 6.49
C SER A 97 -16.23 -5.23 5.30
N ILE A 98 -15.44 -5.54 4.26
CA ILE A 98 -15.98 -6.19 3.05
C ILE A 98 -16.58 -7.56 3.40
N HIS A 99 -15.86 -8.39 4.19
CA HIS A 99 -16.35 -9.73 4.54
C HIS A 99 -17.62 -9.69 5.39
N ASN A 100 -17.82 -8.64 6.19
CA ASN A 100 -19.01 -8.47 7.00
C ASN A 100 -20.20 -7.91 6.21
N LYS A 101 -19.94 -7.08 5.19
CA LYS A 101 -20.99 -6.50 4.33
C LYS A 101 -21.42 -7.47 3.21
N TRP A 102 -20.51 -8.23 2.64
CA TRP A 102 -20.76 -9.25 1.61
C TRP A 102 -20.55 -10.66 2.19
N ASP A 103 -19.33 -11.17 2.13
CA ASP A 103 -18.85 -12.40 2.76
C ASP A 103 -17.32 -12.55 2.66
N ASN A 104 -16.78 -13.62 3.25
CA ASN A 104 -15.33 -13.91 3.21
C ASN A 104 -14.83 -14.12 1.76
N ALA A 105 -15.61 -14.74 0.88
CA ALA A 105 -15.19 -14.98 -0.49
C ALA A 105 -15.00 -13.66 -1.25
N HIS A 106 -15.90 -12.70 -1.08
CA HIS A 106 -15.74 -11.35 -1.62
C HIS A 106 -14.50 -10.65 -1.04
N GLY A 107 -14.26 -10.78 0.26
CA GLY A 107 -13.06 -10.22 0.88
C GLY A 107 -11.78 -10.75 0.25
N VAL A 108 -11.65 -12.07 0.13
CA VAL A 108 -10.47 -12.69 -0.48
C VAL A 108 -10.32 -12.30 -1.95
N LEU A 109 -11.37 -12.53 -2.77
CA LEU A 109 -11.28 -12.32 -4.23
C LEU A 109 -11.11 -10.85 -4.63
N VAL A 110 -11.73 -9.92 -3.90
CA VAL A 110 -11.55 -8.49 -4.16
C VAL A 110 -10.19 -8.01 -3.65
N GLY A 111 -9.69 -8.56 -2.55
CA GLY A 111 -8.30 -8.34 -2.12
C GLY A 111 -7.31 -8.75 -3.22
N ASP A 112 -7.47 -9.94 -3.80
CA ASP A 112 -6.65 -10.43 -4.92
C ASP A 112 -6.79 -9.54 -6.17
N PHE A 113 -8.00 -9.09 -6.48
CA PHE A 113 -8.24 -8.15 -7.57
C PHE A 113 -7.49 -6.83 -7.37
N VAL A 114 -7.59 -6.20 -6.21
CA VAL A 114 -6.88 -4.95 -5.88
C VAL A 114 -5.37 -5.18 -5.91
N TYR A 115 -4.89 -6.33 -5.43
CA TYR A 115 -3.50 -6.74 -5.51
C TYR A 115 -3.01 -6.83 -6.96
N SER A 116 -3.81 -7.47 -7.83
CA SER A 116 -3.48 -7.58 -9.25
C SER A 116 -3.41 -6.22 -9.95
N LYS A 117 -4.26 -5.26 -9.56
CA LYS A 117 -4.21 -3.88 -10.06
C LYS A 117 -2.93 -3.15 -9.61
N ALA A 118 -2.49 -3.37 -8.38
CA ALA A 118 -1.19 -2.86 -7.93
C ALA A 118 -0.04 -3.43 -8.79
N PHE A 119 -0.03 -4.74 -9.06
CA PHE A 119 0.98 -5.35 -9.93
C PHE A 119 0.94 -4.82 -11.37
N GLN A 120 -0.25 -4.53 -11.93
CA GLN A 120 -0.35 -3.90 -13.25
C GLN A 120 0.32 -2.52 -13.27
N LEU A 121 0.12 -1.70 -12.23
CA LEU A 121 0.81 -0.40 -12.12
C LEU A 121 2.32 -0.59 -11.92
N MET A 122 2.74 -1.50 -11.05
CA MET A 122 4.16 -1.82 -10.85
C MET A 122 4.83 -2.23 -12.17
N ALA A 123 4.18 -3.10 -12.94
CA ALA A 123 4.68 -3.56 -14.25
C ALA A 123 4.74 -2.45 -15.30
N SER A 124 4.02 -1.35 -15.13
CA SER A 124 4.09 -0.18 -16.00
C SER A 124 5.28 0.74 -15.72
N LEU A 125 5.98 0.54 -14.59
CA LEU A 125 7.16 1.32 -14.23
C LEU A 125 8.37 0.84 -15.03
N SER A 126 9.21 1.78 -15.44
CA SER A 126 10.36 1.46 -16.29
C SER A 126 11.54 0.84 -15.54
N ASN A 127 11.66 1.13 -14.23
CA ASN A 127 12.79 0.69 -13.41
C ASN A 127 12.51 -0.67 -12.72
N LYS A 128 13.26 -1.69 -13.13
CA LYS A 128 13.14 -3.05 -12.57
C LYS A 128 13.48 -3.15 -11.09
N GLU A 129 14.37 -2.31 -10.58
CA GLU A 129 14.76 -2.30 -9.17
C GLU A 129 13.58 -1.88 -8.28
N ILE A 130 12.76 -0.91 -8.73
CA ILE A 130 11.52 -0.54 -8.05
C ILE A 130 10.56 -1.73 -7.99
N ILE A 131 10.36 -2.42 -9.11
CA ILE A 131 9.48 -3.58 -9.18
C ILE A 131 9.95 -4.67 -8.23
N GLN A 132 11.26 -4.97 -8.25
CA GLN A 132 11.86 -5.96 -7.36
C GLN A 132 11.69 -5.58 -5.89
N THR A 133 11.99 -4.33 -5.52
CA THR A 133 11.84 -3.82 -4.14
C THR A 133 10.40 -3.97 -3.64
N LEU A 134 9.41 -3.62 -4.46
CA LEU A 134 8.00 -3.76 -4.09
C LEU A 134 7.59 -5.23 -3.98
N ALA A 135 8.06 -6.09 -4.89
CA ALA A 135 7.77 -7.53 -4.84
C ALA A 135 8.36 -8.19 -3.58
N ASP A 136 9.61 -7.86 -3.24
CA ASP A 136 10.29 -8.36 -2.04
C ASP A 136 9.59 -7.87 -0.77
N SER A 137 9.19 -6.59 -0.74
CA SER A 137 8.43 -6.03 0.38
C SER A 137 7.06 -6.67 0.53
N THR A 138 6.37 -6.96 -0.57
CA THR A 138 5.11 -7.68 -0.58
C THR A 138 5.25 -9.08 0.01
N ASN A 139 6.30 -9.81 -0.38
CA ASN A 139 6.60 -11.12 0.19
C ASN A 139 6.84 -11.03 1.71
N ARG A 140 7.65 -10.06 2.16
CA ARG A 140 7.94 -9.86 3.59
C ARG A 140 6.70 -9.51 4.41
N ILE A 141 5.78 -8.72 3.84
CA ILE A 141 4.50 -8.42 4.49
C ILE A 141 3.69 -9.70 4.68
N SER A 142 3.57 -10.53 3.63
CA SER A 142 2.87 -11.81 3.71
C SER A 142 3.49 -12.76 4.74
N GLU A 143 4.83 -12.83 4.80
CA GLU A 143 5.53 -13.58 5.84
C GLU A 143 5.21 -13.04 7.25
N GLY A 144 5.08 -11.71 7.40
CA GLY A 144 4.70 -11.05 8.65
C GLY A 144 3.29 -11.44 9.12
N GLU A 145 2.33 -11.55 8.17
CA GLU A 145 0.97 -12.02 8.47
C GLU A 145 0.96 -13.48 8.95
N VAL A 146 1.66 -14.36 8.26
CA VAL A 146 1.77 -15.77 8.67
C VAL A 146 2.46 -15.90 10.02
N LEU A 147 3.49 -15.09 10.27
CA LEU A 147 4.20 -15.06 11.55
C LEU A 147 3.27 -14.59 12.68
N GLN A 148 2.42 -13.59 12.43
CA GLN A 148 1.43 -13.12 13.40
C GLN A 148 0.42 -14.23 13.77
N LEU A 149 -0.09 -14.97 12.79
CA LEU A 149 -1.01 -16.09 13.06
C LEU A 149 -0.36 -17.14 13.96
N ASN A 150 0.86 -17.55 13.66
CA ASN A 150 1.60 -18.52 14.48
C ASN A 150 1.86 -17.98 15.91
N PHE A 151 2.09 -16.68 16.04
CA PHE A 151 2.33 -16.04 17.32
C PHE A 151 1.07 -15.99 18.19
N LEU A 152 -0.10 -15.73 17.59
CA LEU A 152 -1.39 -15.72 18.30
C LEU A 152 -1.77 -17.10 18.86
N GLU A 153 -1.31 -18.18 18.24
CA GLU A 153 -1.49 -19.55 18.73
C GLU A 153 -0.47 -19.94 19.83
N SER A 154 0.58 -19.13 20.01
CA SER A 154 1.62 -19.37 21.01
C SER A 154 1.19 -18.87 22.38
N SER A 155 1.51 -19.65 23.41
CA SER A 155 1.31 -19.23 24.82
C SER A 155 2.44 -18.35 25.36
N ALA A 156 3.54 -18.17 24.62
CA ALA A 156 4.71 -17.40 25.02
C ALA A 156 4.74 -16.05 24.30
N PHE A 157 4.63 -14.97 25.05
CA PHE A 157 4.81 -13.62 24.51
C PHE A 157 6.30 -13.25 24.59
N GLU A 158 6.91 -12.96 23.42
CA GLU A 158 8.27 -12.43 23.31
C GLU A 158 8.23 -11.07 22.64
N GLU A 159 8.79 -10.05 23.29
CA GLU A 159 8.86 -8.68 22.75
C GLU A 159 9.59 -8.62 21.40
N SER A 160 10.66 -9.40 21.25
CA SER A 160 11.41 -9.53 19.99
C SER A 160 10.53 -9.97 18.82
N MET A 161 9.65 -10.93 19.04
CA MET A 161 8.71 -11.42 18.05
C MET A 161 7.69 -10.36 17.67
N TYR A 162 7.19 -9.60 18.66
CA TYR A 162 6.29 -8.48 18.38
C TYR A 162 6.95 -7.44 17.44
N PHE A 163 8.21 -7.04 17.73
CA PHE A 163 8.92 -6.11 16.86
C PHE A 163 9.20 -6.68 15.47
N GLU A 164 9.45 -7.98 15.34
CA GLU A 164 9.62 -8.63 14.05
C GLU A 164 8.31 -8.60 13.23
N ILE A 165 7.18 -8.91 13.86
CA ILE A 165 5.86 -8.88 13.20
C ILE A 165 5.53 -7.47 12.71
N ILE A 166 5.60 -6.44 13.56
CA ILE A 166 5.28 -5.07 13.15
C ILE A 166 6.29 -4.51 12.14
N GLY A 167 7.54 -4.94 12.21
CA GLY A 167 8.57 -4.62 11.22
C GLY A 167 8.18 -5.11 9.84
N ARG A 168 7.80 -6.38 9.71
CA ARG A 168 7.39 -6.99 8.46
C ARG A 168 6.01 -6.51 7.99
N LYS A 169 5.00 -6.59 8.86
CA LYS A 169 3.60 -6.28 8.51
C LYS A 169 3.37 -4.80 8.24
N THR A 170 3.97 -3.91 9.02
CA THR A 170 3.64 -2.49 9.02
C THR A 170 4.76 -1.61 8.46
N ALA A 171 5.99 -1.74 9.00
CA ALA A 171 7.09 -0.85 8.65
C ALA A 171 7.63 -1.11 7.24
N GLU A 172 7.58 -2.35 6.75
CA GLU A 172 8.15 -2.72 5.45
C GLU A 172 7.56 -1.92 4.29
N LEU A 173 6.23 -1.67 4.26
CA LEU A 173 5.64 -0.88 3.18
C LEU A 173 5.96 0.62 3.29
N PHE A 174 6.24 1.14 4.49
CA PHE A 174 6.77 2.49 4.65
C PHE A 174 8.20 2.60 4.09
N LYS A 175 9.04 1.63 4.43
CA LYS A 175 10.39 1.52 3.87
C LYS A 175 10.34 1.41 2.34
N ALA A 176 9.50 0.54 1.80
CA ALA A 176 9.34 0.40 0.35
C ALA A 176 8.91 1.72 -0.31
N ALA A 177 8.00 2.47 0.32
CA ALA A 177 7.52 3.76 -0.17
C ALA A 177 8.66 4.79 -0.30
N THR A 178 9.56 4.85 0.68
CA THR A 178 10.68 5.79 0.66
C THR A 178 11.82 5.31 -0.25
N VAL A 179 12.22 4.06 -0.14
CA VAL A 179 13.28 3.46 -0.96
C VAL A 179 12.95 3.55 -2.46
N THR A 180 11.73 3.18 -2.85
CA THR A 180 11.33 3.23 -4.27
C THR A 180 11.21 4.65 -4.80
N ALA A 181 10.84 5.62 -3.97
CA ALA A 181 10.86 7.03 -4.34
C ALA A 181 12.29 7.54 -4.58
N ALA A 182 13.26 7.11 -3.77
CA ALA A 182 14.68 7.44 -3.93
C ALA A 182 15.26 6.79 -5.21
N ILE A 183 14.96 5.51 -5.46
CA ILE A 183 15.35 4.82 -6.70
C ILE A 183 14.75 5.53 -7.92
N LEU A 184 13.47 5.90 -7.86
CA LEU A 184 12.77 6.62 -8.93
C LEU A 184 13.44 7.97 -9.23
N ALA A 185 13.91 8.67 -8.19
CA ALA A 185 14.64 9.92 -8.33
C ALA A 185 16.06 9.76 -8.88
N GLY A 186 16.58 8.52 -8.99
CA GLY A 186 17.89 8.23 -9.56
C GLY A 186 19.06 8.73 -8.71
N VAL A 187 18.88 8.79 -7.38
CA VAL A 187 19.94 9.18 -6.44
C VAL A 187 20.93 8.06 -6.19
N ASP A 188 22.06 8.38 -5.58
CA ASP A 188 23.11 7.40 -5.29
C ASP A 188 22.68 6.37 -4.23
N GLU A 189 23.37 5.23 -4.23
CA GLU A 189 23.09 4.10 -3.33
C GLU A 189 23.16 4.48 -1.83
N ARG A 190 24.03 5.43 -1.47
CA ARG A 190 24.13 5.92 -0.10
C ARG A 190 22.84 6.64 0.33
N THR A 191 22.28 7.46 -0.53
CA THR A 191 21.03 8.17 -0.29
C THR A 191 19.86 7.19 -0.24
N ILE A 192 19.82 6.19 -1.13
CA ILE A 192 18.80 5.12 -1.10
C ILE A 192 18.83 4.37 0.23
N ASN A 193 20.01 4.02 0.75
CA ASN A 193 20.15 3.29 2.01
C ASN A 193 19.78 4.09 3.25
N THR A 194 19.57 5.39 3.13
CA THR A 194 19.15 6.29 4.21
C THR A 194 17.69 6.74 4.09
N ALA A 195 17.02 6.38 3.00
CA ALA A 195 15.60 6.66 2.75
C ALA A 195 14.69 5.66 3.46
#